data_d634381008abca1ddcd8c2635de050dd
#
_entry.id   d634381008abca1ddcd8c2635de050dd
#
_cell.length_a   1.000
_cell.length_b   1.000
_cell.length_c   1.000
_cell.angle_alpha   90.00
_cell.angle_beta   90.00
_cell.angle_gamma   90.00
#
_symmetry.space_group_name_H-M   'P 1'
#
loop_
_entity.id
_entity.type
_entity.pdbx_description
1 polymer ?
#
loop_
_entity_poly.entity_id
_entity_poly.type
_entity_poly.pdbx_seq_one_letter_code
_entity_poly.pdbx_strand_id
1 'polypeptide(L)'
;MTEKKQQEAKIQMRKDEHLRICLEEDVRSETTTGFERYRLVPAAAREADYLTFPLRTEFLGKTIEAPLLISSMTGGTERGAEINRNLCLAAERRQIPLALGSLRVYTETNDWRGLADIRLSAPTAPVLANFGAVQLNYGMTVGAIREAVELIRADGLILHFNPLQELIQLGGDTNFSGLMAKIAELRKEIAIPLIAKEVGFGFDVRTAGRLIDAGFDWIDVSGAGGTSWAKVEIAARGERLDDSVYAPFRDFGLPTAEAVRRIHAAFPNMPLIASGGIRTGVDMRKAELLGARMFGVAMPFLRPALEGPEAVCRLVERLVTQYKTDRKSTRLNSSHPAGSR
;
A
#
# COMPACT_ATOMS: atom_id res chain seq x y z
N MET A 1 26.80 7.64 23.47
CA MET A 1 26.01 7.64 22.20
C MET A 1 25.21 8.93 22.18
N THR A 2 25.17 9.66 21.08
CA THR A 2 24.33 10.86 20.95
C THR A 2 22.85 10.47 20.96
N GLU A 3 21.96 11.35 21.48
CA GLU A 3 20.49 11.13 21.49
C GLU A 3 19.95 10.72 20.11
N LYS A 4 20.51 11.30 19.05
CA LYS A 4 20.17 10.96 17.67
C LYS A 4 20.44 9.49 17.37
N LYS A 5 21.61 8.94 17.71
CA LYS A 5 21.93 7.52 17.48
C LYS A 5 21.07 6.57 18.31
N GLN A 6 20.60 6.99 19.48
CA GLN A 6 19.65 6.19 20.27
C GLN A 6 18.27 6.16 19.64
N GLN A 7 17.82 7.27 19.07
CA GLN A 7 16.54 7.35 18.36
C GLN A 7 16.56 6.50 17.08
N GLU A 8 17.64 6.57 16.31
CA GLU A 8 17.88 5.75 15.12
C GLU A 8 17.78 4.26 15.44
N ALA A 9 18.52 3.82 16.47
CA ALA A 9 18.51 2.42 16.90
C ALA A 9 17.10 1.95 17.31
N LYS A 10 16.33 2.78 18.01
CA LYS A 10 14.94 2.46 18.38
C LYS A 10 14.03 2.27 17.16
N ILE A 11 14.15 3.14 16.15
CA ILE A 11 13.34 3.05 14.94
C ILE A 11 13.70 1.79 14.14
N GLN A 12 14.99 1.48 14.01
CA GLN A 12 15.45 0.26 13.33
C GLN A 12 14.97 -0.99 14.05
N MET A 13 15.16 -1.10 15.36
CA MET A 13 14.68 -2.22 16.18
C MET A 13 13.17 -2.44 16.02
N ARG A 14 12.37 -1.36 16.06
CA ARG A 14 10.93 -1.46 15.86
C ARG A 14 10.57 -1.97 14.46
N LYS A 15 11.26 -1.52 13.42
CA LYS A 15 11.01 -2.01 12.04
C LYS A 15 11.36 -3.48 11.87
N ASP A 16 12.46 -3.92 12.48
CA ASP A 16 12.84 -5.34 12.47
C ASP A 16 11.85 -6.19 13.26
N GLU A 17 11.34 -5.69 14.39
CA GLU A 17 10.30 -6.35 15.17
C GLU A 17 8.98 -6.44 14.40
N HIS A 18 8.52 -5.38 13.74
CA HIS A 18 7.34 -5.43 12.87
C HIS A 18 7.51 -6.46 11.75
N LEU A 19 8.71 -6.53 11.16
CA LEU A 19 9.01 -7.51 10.13
C LEU A 19 8.96 -8.94 10.68
N ARG A 20 9.54 -9.20 11.86
CA ARG A 20 9.48 -10.48 12.55
C ARG A 20 8.03 -10.90 12.82
N ILE A 21 7.26 -10.03 13.46
CA ILE A 21 5.85 -10.27 13.78
C ILE A 21 5.06 -10.61 12.51
N CYS A 22 5.21 -9.83 11.44
CA CYS A 22 4.51 -10.10 10.18
C CYS A 22 4.91 -11.43 9.52
N LEU A 23 6.13 -11.94 9.77
CA LEU A 23 6.60 -13.20 9.21
C LEU A 23 6.22 -14.43 10.05
N GLU A 24 6.16 -14.26 11.37
CA GLU A 24 6.11 -15.38 12.32
C GLU A 24 4.76 -15.53 13.01
N GLU A 25 3.97 -14.44 13.13
CA GLU A 25 2.72 -14.43 13.87
C GLU A 25 1.49 -14.28 12.96
N ASP A 26 0.32 -14.72 13.43
CA ASP A 26 -0.94 -14.51 12.70
C ASP A 26 -1.53 -13.13 13.01
N VAL A 27 -1.12 -12.17 12.21
CA VAL A 27 -1.59 -10.79 12.29
C VAL A 27 -2.68 -10.47 11.26
N ARG A 28 -3.33 -11.49 10.69
CA ARG A 28 -4.44 -11.28 9.75
C ARG A 28 -5.67 -10.75 10.49
N SER A 29 -6.35 -9.78 9.88
CA SER A 29 -7.66 -9.37 10.33
C SER A 29 -8.66 -10.51 10.13
N GLU A 30 -9.58 -10.69 11.08
CA GLU A 30 -10.75 -11.58 10.94
C GLU A 30 -11.86 -10.91 10.12
N THR A 31 -11.87 -9.57 10.09
CA THR A 31 -12.68 -8.83 9.10
C THR A 31 -12.20 -9.19 7.70
N THR A 32 -13.12 -9.68 6.87
CA THR A 32 -12.81 -10.06 5.48
C THR A 32 -12.70 -8.83 4.58
N THR A 33 -12.12 -9.01 3.39
CA THR A 33 -12.05 -7.94 2.38
C THR A 33 -13.42 -7.52 1.84
N GLY A 34 -14.47 -8.31 2.07
CA GLY A 34 -15.79 -8.12 1.49
C GLY A 34 -15.92 -8.56 0.02
N PHE A 35 -14.84 -8.99 -0.64
CA PHE A 35 -14.91 -9.49 -2.02
C PHE A 35 -15.71 -10.78 -2.16
N GLU A 36 -15.86 -11.58 -1.12
CA GLU A 36 -16.68 -12.80 -1.11
C GLU A 36 -18.16 -12.51 -1.34
N ARG A 37 -18.63 -11.29 -1.09
CA ARG A 37 -20.01 -10.84 -1.35
C ARG A 37 -20.32 -10.64 -2.83
N TYR A 38 -19.28 -10.62 -3.69
CA TYR A 38 -19.41 -10.38 -5.12
C TYR A 38 -19.12 -11.66 -5.89
N ARG A 39 -20.06 -12.07 -6.73
CA ARG A 39 -19.91 -13.22 -7.61
C ARG A 39 -19.61 -12.77 -9.02
N LEU A 40 -18.59 -13.35 -9.63
CA LEU A 40 -18.28 -13.18 -11.03
C LEU A 40 -19.15 -14.14 -11.85
N VAL A 41 -19.74 -13.64 -12.93
CA VAL A 41 -20.62 -14.43 -13.79
C VAL A 41 -19.86 -14.84 -15.04
N PRO A 42 -19.75 -16.15 -15.33
CA PRO A 42 -19.07 -16.63 -16.52
C PRO A 42 -19.73 -16.12 -17.80
N ALA A 43 -18.91 -15.71 -18.76
CA ALA A 43 -19.34 -15.30 -20.09
C ALA A 43 -19.02 -16.43 -21.08
N ALA A 44 -19.88 -17.48 -21.10
CA ALA A 44 -19.63 -18.69 -21.86
C ALA A 44 -19.51 -18.47 -23.37
N ALA A 45 -20.22 -17.46 -23.94
CA ALA A 45 -20.22 -17.15 -25.37
C ALA A 45 -19.37 -15.88 -25.67
N ARG A 46 -18.18 -15.76 -25.09
CA ARG A 46 -17.32 -14.59 -25.33
C ARG A 46 -16.35 -14.85 -26.49
N GLU A 47 -16.45 -14.01 -27.52
CA GLU A 47 -15.50 -14.00 -28.63
C GLU A 47 -14.31 -13.09 -28.30
N ALA A 48 -13.23 -13.68 -27.77
CA ALA A 48 -12.01 -12.94 -27.46
C ALA A 48 -10.79 -13.87 -27.43
N ASP A 49 -9.71 -13.44 -28.06
CA ASP A 49 -8.44 -14.19 -28.00
C ASP A 49 -7.70 -13.90 -26.68
N TYR A 50 -7.36 -14.96 -25.94
CA TYR A 50 -6.65 -14.87 -24.66
C TYR A 50 -5.22 -14.37 -24.86
N LEU A 51 -4.53 -14.74 -25.92
CA LEU A 51 -3.13 -14.43 -26.11
C LEU A 51 -2.92 -12.93 -26.40
N THR A 52 -3.82 -12.34 -27.18
CA THR A 52 -3.73 -10.94 -27.60
C THR A 52 -4.39 -9.95 -26.63
N PHE A 53 -4.98 -10.43 -25.53
CA PHE A 53 -5.70 -9.56 -24.60
C PHE A 53 -4.74 -8.67 -23.80
N PRO A 54 -4.74 -7.33 -24.01
CA PRO A 54 -3.79 -6.44 -23.36
C PRO A 54 -4.15 -6.23 -21.89
N LEU A 55 -3.13 -6.27 -21.01
CA LEU A 55 -3.23 -5.84 -19.64
C LEU A 55 -2.48 -4.53 -19.40
N ARG A 56 -1.70 -4.09 -20.39
CA ARG A 56 -0.97 -2.82 -20.35
C ARG A 56 -1.90 -1.67 -20.02
N THR A 57 -1.46 -0.81 -19.16
CA THR A 57 -2.18 0.39 -18.74
C THR A 57 -1.20 1.50 -18.38
N GLU A 58 -1.71 2.72 -18.23
CA GLU A 58 -0.93 3.87 -17.81
C GLU A 58 -1.03 4.06 -16.29
N PHE A 59 0.10 4.30 -15.65
CA PHE A 59 0.19 4.66 -14.23
C PHE A 59 1.29 5.71 -14.02
N LEU A 60 0.94 6.85 -13.46
CA LEU A 60 1.85 7.97 -13.18
C LEU A 60 2.67 8.41 -14.42
N GLY A 61 2.03 8.43 -15.60
CA GLY A 61 2.66 8.82 -16.87
C GLY A 61 3.57 7.77 -17.49
N LYS A 62 3.59 6.55 -16.96
CA LYS A 62 4.36 5.43 -17.51
C LYS A 62 3.44 4.28 -17.91
N THR A 63 3.77 3.61 -19.00
CA THR A 63 3.13 2.35 -19.40
C THR A 63 3.63 1.21 -18.53
N ILE A 64 2.73 0.42 -17.96
CA ILE A 64 3.00 -0.76 -17.15
C ILE A 64 2.35 -2.00 -17.73
N GLU A 65 2.92 -3.19 -17.50
CA GLU A 65 2.45 -4.44 -18.09
C GLU A 65 1.16 -4.99 -17.46
N ALA A 66 0.87 -4.61 -16.22
CA ALA A 66 -0.35 -4.98 -15.51
C ALA A 66 -0.69 -3.97 -14.41
N PRO A 67 -1.98 -3.78 -14.06
CA PRO A 67 -2.41 -2.84 -13.01
C PRO A 67 -2.16 -3.38 -11.59
N LEU A 68 -0.98 -3.95 -11.36
CA LEU A 68 -0.53 -4.50 -10.08
C LEU A 68 0.58 -3.64 -9.49
N LEU A 69 0.40 -3.17 -8.26
CA LEU A 69 1.39 -2.42 -7.48
C LEU A 69 1.95 -3.31 -6.37
N ILE A 70 3.26 -3.46 -6.30
CA ILE A 70 3.91 -3.95 -5.08
C ILE A 70 3.81 -2.84 -4.05
N SER A 71 2.92 -3.00 -3.07
CA SER A 71 2.63 -1.96 -2.06
C SER A 71 3.75 -1.83 -1.03
N SER A 72 3.82 -0.65 -0.42
CA SER A 72 4.76 -0.30 0.65
C SER A 72 4.74 -1.32 1.81
N MET A 73 5.90 -1.74 2.25
CA MET A 73 6.05 -2.68 3.37
C MET A 73 7.08 -2.18 4.39
N THR A 74 8.35 -2.38 4.13
CA THR A 74 9.45 -2.13 5.06
C THR A 74 10.56 -1.31 4.41
N GLY A 75 11.52 -0.82 5.22
CA GLY A 75 12.71 -0.11 4.78
C GLY A 75 13.44 0.50 5.96
N GLY A 76 14.70 0.91 5.76
CA GLY A 76 15.51 1.56 6.78
C GLY A 76 16.17 0.60 7.78
N THR A 77 16.21 -0.70 7.50
CA THR A 77 17.05 -1.71 8.14
C THR A 77 17.83 -2.47 7.08
N GLU A 78 18.86 -3.20 7.43
CA GLU A 78 19.66 -3.99 6.48
C GLU A 78 18.78 -5.03 5.77
N ARG A 79 17.98 -5.77 6.54
CA ARG A 79 17.02 -6.75 6.00
C ARG A 79 15.94 -6.10 5.15
N GLY A 80 15.48 -4.90 5.53
CA GLY A 80 14.55 -4.10 4.75
C GLY A 80 15.15 -3.62 3.43
N ALA A 81 16.45 -3.30 3.39
CA ALA A 81 17.15 -2.92 2.17
C ALA A 81 17.27 -4.10 1.19
N GLU A 82 17.59 -5.30 1.68
CA GLU A 82 17.62 -6.53 0.88
C GLU A 82 16.24 -6.83 0.26
N ILE A 83 15.17 -6.79 1.07
CA ILE A 83 13.80 -6.97 0.61
C ILE A 83 13.48 -5.96 -0.51
N ASN A 84 13.73 -4.67 -0.29
CA ASN A 84 13.45 -3.63 -1.27
C ASN A 84 14.25 -3.84 -2.56
N ARG A 85 15.51 -4.24 -2.49
CA ARG A 85 16.32 -4.56 -3.67
C ARG A 85 15.70 -5.69 -4.49
N ASN A 86 15.29 -6.79 -3.85
CA ASN A 86 14.68 -7.93 -4.53
C ASN A 86 13.32 -7.56 -5.16
N LEU A 87 12.54 -6.72 -4.48
CA LEU A 87 11.28 -6.20 -5.01
C LEU A 87 11.51 -5.26 -6.19
N CYS A 88 12.52 -4.36 -6.14
CA CYS A 88 12.90 -3.47 -7.25
C CYS A 88 13.31 -4.26 -8.49
N LEU A 89 14.19 -5.26 -8.34
CA LEU A 89 14.62 -6.12 -9.44
C LEU A 89 13.44 -6.85 -10.09
N ALA A 90 12.51 -7.34 -9.30
CA ALA A 90 11.30 -8.01 -9.82
C ALA A 90 10.34 -7.02 -10.49
N ALA A 91 10.13 -5.84 -9.90
CA ALA A 91 9.31 -4.78 -10.48
C ALA A 91 9.85 -4.36 -11.86
N GLU A 92 11.17 -4.17 -11.99
CA GLU A 92 11.83 -3.87 -13.25
C GLU A 92 11.62 -4.98 -14.29
N ARG A 93 11.88 -6.23 -13.92
CA ARG A 93 11.72 -7.38 -14.83
C ARG A 93 10.28 -7.59 -15.30
N ARG A 94 9.31 -7.23 -14.47
CA ARG A 94 7.88 -7.40 -14.76
C ARG A 94 7.20 -6.11 -15.23
N GLN A 95 7.94 -5.00 -15.27
CA GLN A 95 7.45 -3.68 -15.65
C GLN A 95 6.14 -3.32 -14.94
N ILE A 96 6.14 -3.47 -13.61
CA ILE A 96 5.06 -3.08 -12.70
C ILE A 96 5.57 -2.09 -11.65
N PRO A 97 4.71 -1.23 -11.10
CA PRO A 97 5.11 -0.26 -10.08
C PRO A 97 5.45 -0.90 -8.73
N LEU A 98 6.36 -0.24 -8.02
CA LEU A 98 6.74 -0.54 -6.64
C LEU A 98 6.62 0.70 -5.77
N ALA A 99 6.00 0.56 -4.60
CA ALA A 99 6.02 1.56 -3.53
C ALA A 99 6.98 1.14 -2.42
N LEU A 100 7.91 2.03 -2.09
CA LEU A 100 8.88 1.80 -1.00
C LEU A 100 8.19 1.86 0.37
N GLY A 101 8.76 1.21 1.37
CA GLY A 101 8.41 1.47 2.76
C GLY A 101 8.73 2.90 3.18
N SER A 102 8.28 3.31 4.37
CA SER A 102 8.50 4.68 4.86
C SER A 102 9.97 5.08 4.83
N LEU A 103 10.25 6.22 4.18
CA LEU A 103 11.59 6.79 4.03
C LEU A 103 12.01 7.65 5.25
N ARG A 104 11.19 7.71 6.30
CA ARG A 104 11.45 8.50 7.51
C ARG A 104 12.87 8.29 8.06
N VAL A 105 13.32 7.04 8.16
CA VAL A 105 14.65 6.73 8.71
C VAL A 105 15.75 7.46 7.96
N TYR A 106 15.68 7.47 6.63
CA TYR A 106 16.72 8.10 5.82
C TYR A 106 16.78 9.62 6.03
N THR A 107 15.62 10.29 6.16
CA THR A 107 15.57 11.73 6.42
C THR A 107 16.06 12.09 7.84
N GLU A 108 15.76 11.26 8.83
CA GLU A 108 16.17 11.50 10.22
C GLU A 108 17.66 11.19 10.44
N THR A 109 18.19 10.17 9.77
CA THR A 109 19.60 9.75 9.89
C THR A 109 20.53 10.52 8.96
N ASN A 110 19.98 11.08 7.88
CA ASN A 110 20.72 11.59 6.74
C ASN A 110 21.64 10.52 6.11
N ASP A 111 21.21 9.25 6.21
CA ASP A 111 21.92 8.11 5.62
C ASP A 111 21.12 7.58 4.41
N TRP A 112 21.50 8.05 3.24
CA TRP A 112 20.85 7.75 1.98
C TRP A 112 21.42 6.53 1.24
N ARG A 113 22.42 5.86 1.80
CA ARG A 113 23.15 4.78 1.12
C ARG A 113 22.24 3.66 0.62
N GLY A 114 21.25 3.24 1.39
CA GLY A 114 20.31 2.19 0.98
C GLY A 114 19.28 2.64 -0.06
N LEU A 115 19.16 3.94 -0.35
CA LEU A 115 18.24 4.47 -1.36
C LEU A 115 18.91 4.68 -2.74
N ALA A 116 20.21 4.94 -2.78
CA ALA A 116 20.93 5.15 -4.03
C ALA A 116 20.81 3.95 -4.98
N ASP A 117 20.73 2.73 -4.43
CA ASP A 117 20.65 1.49 -5.19
C ASP A 117 19.25 1.18 -5.74
N ILE A 118 18.22 1.90 -5.30
CA ILE A 118 16.83 1.66 -5.73
C ILE A 118 16.72 1.83 -7.26
N ARG A 119 17.22 2.94 -7.80
CA ARG A 119 17.16 3.20 -9.24
C ARG A 119 18.16 2.38 -10.07
N LEU A 120 19.20 1.86 -9.46
CA LEU A 120 20.07 0.87 -10.10
C LEU A 120 19.33 -0.47 -10.28
N SER A 121 18.48 -0.83 -9.32
CA SER A 121 17.68 -2.07 -9.32
C SER A 121 16.38 -1.95 -10.12
N ALA A 122 15.80 -0.75 -10.23
CA ALA A 122 14.58 -0.44 -10.97
C ALA A 122 14.75 0.84 -11.81
N PRO A 123 15.54 0.80 -12.89
CA PRO A 123 15.85 1.99 -13.71
C PRO A 123 14.62 2.56 -14.42
N THR A 124 13.65 1.74 -14.86
CA THR A 124 12.53 2.16 -15.69
C THR A 124 11.16 1.96 -15.04
N ALA A 125 10.98 0.94 -14.22
CA ALA A 125 9.73 0.69 -13.52
C ALA A 125 9.32 1.88 -12.64
N PRO A 126 8.01 2.17 -12.50
CA PRO A 126 7.55 3.23 -11.61
C PRO A 126 7.91 2.92 -10.14
N VAL A 127 8.60 3.84 -9.48
CA VAL A 127 8.97 3.74 -8.06
C VAL A 127 8.35 4.89 -7.29
N LEU A 128 7.65 4.59 -6.20
CA LEU A 128 6.97 5.57 -5.37
C LEU A 128 7.72 5.76 -4.04
N ALA A 129 8.00 7.01 -3.72
CA ALA A 129 8.44 7.42 -2.38
C ALA A 129 7.28 7.29 -1.38
N ASN A 130 7.58 7.15 -0.08
CA ASN A 130 6.54 7.00 0.92
C ASN A 130 6.96 7.61 2.26
N PHE A 131 6.07 8.43 2.83
CA PHE A 131 6.22 9.03 4.15
C PHE A 131 4.90 8.93 4.93
N GLY A 132 5.00 8.90 6.27
CA GLY A 132 3.84 9.08 7.13
C GLY A 132 3.35 10.53 7.06
N ALA A 133 2.09 10.74 6.77
CA ALA A 133 1.53 12.09 6.72
C ALA A 133 1.71 12.84 8.06
N VAL A 134 1.55 12.12 9.19
CA VAL A 134 1.71 12.66 10.54
C VAL A 134 3.10 13.24 10.79
N GLN A 135 4.13 12.80 10.06
CA GLN A 135 5.50 13.28 10.20
C GLN A 135 5.65 14.78 9.92
N LEU A 136 4.75 15.37 9.12
CA LEU A 136 4.69 16.81 8.91
C LEU A 136 4.39 17.59 10.21
N ASN A 137 3.83 16.94 11.23
CA ASN A 137 3.62 17.51 12.56
C ASN A 137 4.81 17.26 13.50
N TYR A 138 5.76 16.42 13.10
CA TYR A 138 6.92 16.01 13.92
C TYR A 138 8.25 16.36 13.26
N GLY A 139 8.29 17.50 12.58
CA GLY A 139 9.53 18.09 12.06
C GLY A 139 9.97 17.63 10.67
N MET A 140 9.23 16.74 10.01
CA MET A 140 9.49 16.42 8.61
C MET A 140 9.23 17.67 7.75
N THR A 141 10.25 18.14 7.05
CA THR A 141 10.16 19.30 6.18
C THR A 141 9.85 18.92 4.75
N VAL A 142 9.22 19.82 4.01
CA VAL A 142 8.97 19.64 2.56
C VAL A 142 10.30 19.48 1.81
N GLY A 143 11.35 20.21 2.23
CA GLY A 143 12.69 20.09 1.67
C GLY A 143 13.27 18.68 1.78
N ALA A 144 13.15 18.03 2.95
CA ALA A 144 13.62 16.66 3.15
C ALA A 144 12.83 15.63 2.32
N ILE A 145 11.52 15.83 2.17
CA ILE A 145 10.69 14.99 1.30
C ILE A 145 11.12 15.15 -0.15
N ARG A 146 11.33 16.40 -0.62
CA ARG A 146 11.78 16.70 -1.98
C ARG A 146 13.15 16.08 -2.27
N GLU A 147 14.12 16.22 -1.36
CA GLU A 147 15.43 15.60 -1.48
C GLU A 147 15.35 14.09 -1.65
N ALA A 148 14.53 13.40 -0.86
CA ALA A 148 14.30 11.97 -0.98
C ALA A 148 13.66 11.59 -2.34
N VAL A 149 12.65 12.34 -2.77
CA VAL A 149 11.97 12.16 -4.06
C VAL A 149 12.95 12.31 -5.22
N GLU A 150 13.80 13.33 -5.20
CA GLU A 150 14.81 13.60 -6.23
C GLU A 150 15.89 12.51 -6.24
N LEU A 151 16.40 12.11 -5.07
CA LEU A 151 17.44 11.11 -4.94
C LEU A 151 17.07 9.77 -5.58
N ILE A 152 15.85 9.28 -5.28
CA ILE A 152 15.35 8.03 -5.87
C ILE A 152 14.66 8.24 -7.21
N ARG A 153 14.59 9.49 -7.71
CA ARG A 153 13.84 9.85 -8.93
C ARG A 153 12.44 9.25 -8.91
N ALA A 154 11.70 9.49 -7.81
CA ALA A 154 10.38 8.90 -7.61
C ALA A 154 9.39 9.37 -8.69
N ASP A 155 8.55 8.46 -9.16
CA ASP A 155 7.47 8.73 -10.11
C ASP A 155 6.17 9.20 -9.42
N GLY A 156 6.08 9.01 -8.10
CA GLY A 156 4.97 9.46 -7.26
C GLY A 156 5.36 9.47 -5.79
N LEU A 157 4.61 10.21 -5.00
CA LEU A 157 4.79 10.32 -3.56
C LEU A 157 3.55 9.79 -2.82
N ILE A 158 3.74 8.80 -1.99
CA ILE A 158 2.73 8.30 -1.06
C ILE A 158 2.85 9.06 0.26
N LEU A 159 1.74 9.60 0.75
CA LEU A 159 1.56 9.95 2.15
C LEU A 159 0.63 8.93 2.79
N HIS A 160 1.17 8.12 3.71
CA HIS A 160 0.34 7.16 4.42
C HIS A 160 -0.27 7.75 5.68
N PHE A 161 -1.52 7.35 5.95
CA PHE A 161 -2.32 7.76 7.09
C PHE A 161 -2.54 6.54 7.99
N ASN A 162 -2.02 6.58 9.20
CA ASN A 162 -2.04 5.46 10.14
C ASN A 162 -2.45 5.86 11.56
N PRO A 163 -3.51 6.68 11.75
CA PRO A 163 -3.81 7.25 13.08
C PRO A 163 -4.06 6.17 14.15
N LEU A 164 -4.80 5.12 13.84
CA LEU A 164 -5.06 4.05 14.81
C LEU A 164 -3.79 3.28 15.15
N GLN A 165 -2.93 3.01 14.16
CA GLN A 165 -1.64 2.38 14.41
C GLN A 165 -0.79 3.24 15.34
N GLU A 166 -0.66 4.54 15.10
CA GLU A 166 0.12 5.46 15.94
C GLU A 166 -0.43 5.57 17.37
N LEU A 167 -1.76 5.50 17.54
CA LEU A 167 -2.39 5.52 18.86
C LEU A 167 -2.12 4.23 19.67
N ILE A 168 -1.97 3.09 19.02
CA ILE A 168 -1.64 1.82 19.67
C ILE A 168 -0.14 1.69 19.90
N GLN A 169 0.68 2.18 18.98
CA GLN A 169 2.12 2.06 18.99
C GLN A 169 2.77 2.71 20.22
N LEU A 170 3.73 2.03 20.85
CA LEU A 170 4.53 2.62 21.93
C LEU A 170 5.32 3.83 21.42
N GLY A 171 5.03 5.02 21.96
CA GLY A 171 5.66 6.26 21.54
C GLY A 171 5.31 6.68 20.11
N GLY A 172 4.08 6.36 19.66
CA GLY A 172 3.58 6.77 18.36
C GLY A 172 3.31 8.27 18.26
N ASP A 173 3.28 8.76 17.03
CA ASP A 173 3.10 10.17 16.70
C ASP A 173 1.60 10.50 16.60
N THR A 174 1.00 10.96 17.70
CA THR A 174 -0.46 11.06 17.87
C THR A 174 -1.07 12.44 17.64
N ASN A 175 -0.26 13.45 17.27
CA ASN A 175 -0.76 14.77 16.94
C ASN A 175 -1.07 14.90 15.44
N PHE A 176 -2.33 14.87 15.07
CA PHE A 176 -2.82 15.03 13.69
C PHE A 176 -3.44 16.41 13.42
N SER A 177 -3.31 17.36 14.35
CA SER A 177 -3.93 18.68 14.24
C SER A 177 -3.34 19.47 13.06
N GLY A 178 -4.19 20.10 12.26
CA GLY A 178 -3.78 20.94 11.11
C GLY A 178 -3.10 20.20 9.96
N LEU A 179 -3.09 18.86 9.99
CA LEU A 179 -2.35 18.03 9.02
C LEU A 179 -2.78 18.29 7.57
N MET A 180 -4.08 18.42 7.30
CA MET A 180 -4.57 18.65 5.93
C MET A 180 -4.07 19.98 5.34
N ALA A 181 -3.97 21.04 6.14
CA ALA A 181 -3.41 22.31 5.70
C ALA A 181 -1.92 22.17 5.33
N LYS A 182 -1.14 21.45 6.13
CA LYS A 182 0.27 21.17 5.83
C LYS A 182 0.46 20.35 4.56
N ILE A 183 -0.44 19.39 4.31
CA ILE A 183 -0.43 18.60 3.08
C ILE A 183 -0.76 19.48 1.87
N ALA A 184 -1.72 20.39 1.98
CA ALA A 184 -2.05 21.34 0.92
C ALA A 184 -0.87 22.29 0.60
N GLU A 185 -0.08 22.70 1.59
CA GLU A 185 1.17 23.43 1.36
C GLU A 185 2.24 22.56 0.69
N LEU A 186 2.44 21.33 1.19
CA LEU A 186 3.36 20.38 0.55
C LEU A 186 3.02 20.16 -0.92
N ARG A 187 1.73 20.02 -1.25
CA ARG A 187 1.26 19.83 -2.63
C ARG A 187 1.74 20.93 -3.59
N LYS A 188 1.85 22.16 -3.13
CA LYS A 188 2.31 23.30 -3.95
C LYS A 188 3.78 23.16 -4.36
N GLU A 189 4.58 22.44 -3.57
CA GLU A 189 6.02 22.29 -3.79
C GLU A 189 6.41 20.96 -4.44
N ILE A 190 5.52 19.97 -4.45
CA ILE A 190 5.76 18.66 -5.03
C ILE A 190 5.05 18.54 -6.37
N ALA A 191 5.82 18.42 -7.46
CA ALA A 191 5.27 18.37 -8.82
C ALA A 191 4.80 16.97 -9.24
N ILE A 192 5.36 15.90 -8.65
CA ILE A 192 4.97 14.53 -8.98
C ILE A 192 3.60 14.17 -8.37
N PRO A 193 2.90 13.17 -8.92
CA PRO A 193 1.62 12.73 -8.39
C PRO A 193 1.67 12.36 -6.90
N LEU A 194 0.66 12.80 -6.15
CA LEU A 194 0.51 12.57 -4.72
C LEU A 194 -0.57 11.51 -4.47
N ILE A 195 -0.23 10.47 -3.71
CA ILE A 195 -1.10 9.34 -3.43
C ILE A 195 -1.39 9.29 -1.92
N ALA A 196 -2.67 9.39 -1.53
CA ALA A 196 -3.07 9.12 -0.16
C ALA A 196 -3.18 7.62 0.06
N LYS A 197 -2.58 7.08 1.11
CA LYS A 197 -2.66 5.66 1.44
C LYS A 197 -3.04 5.45 2.90
N GLU A 198 -4.05 4.62 3.13
CA GLU A 198 -4.33 4.06 4.45
C GLU A 198 -3.45 2.81 4.68
N VAL A 199 -3.45 2.20 5.87
CA VAL A 199 -2.53 1.11 6.20
C VAL A 199 -3.21 -0.23 6.53
N GLY A 200 -4.54 -0.31 6.45
CA GLY A 200 -5.27 -1.56 6.69
C GLY A 200 -6.64 -1.37 7.35
N PHE A 201 -7.06 -0.12 7.58
CA PHE A 201 -8.35 0.21 8.19
C PHE A 201 -9.33 0.86 7.20
N GLY A 202 -8.86 1.30 6.04
CA GLY A 202 -9.66 1.87 4.95
C GLY A 202 -10.06 3.33 5.15
N PHE A 203 -10.21 4.06 4.03
CA PHE A 203 -10.78 5.40 4.04
C PHE A 203 -12.30 5.36 3.86
N ASP A 204 -13.00 6.23 4.56
CA ASP A 204 -14.41 6.53 4.32
C ASP A 204 -14.58 7.65 3.25
N VAL A 205 -15.83 7.85 2.80
CA VAL A 205 -16.16 8.84 1.77
C VAL A 205 -15.83 10.28 2.22
N ARG A 206 -16.07 10.61 3.49
CA ARG A 206 -15.79 11.94 4.03
C ARG A 206 -14.30 12.23 4.03
N THR A 207 -13.50 11.26 4.45
CA THR A 207 -12.04 11.36 4.43
C THR A 207 -11.54 11.47 2.99
N ALA A 208 -12.07 10.65 2.07
CA ALA A 208 -11.72 10.72 0.66
C ALA A 208 -11.98 12.12 0.06
N GLY A 209 -13.13 12.76 0.36
CA GLY A 209 -13.41 14.12 -0.07
C GLY A 209 -12.36 15.12 0.43
N ARG A 210 -11.97 15.05 1.70
CA ARG A 210 -10.92 15.92 2.26
C ARG A 210 -9.55 15.70 1.63
N LEU A 211 -9.23 14.47 1.25
CA LEU A 211 -7.99 14.15 0.55
C LEU A 211 -7.99 14.75 -0.87
N ILE A 212 -9.12 14.65 -1.57
CA ILE A 212 -9.30 15.28 -2.90
C ILE A 212 -9.13 16.79 -2.79
N ASP A 213 -9.76 17.42 -1.82
CA ASP A 213 -9.67 18.89 -1.57
C ASP A 213 -8.23 19.31 -1.23
N ALA A 214 -7.44 18.43 -0.61
CA ALA A 214 -6.03 18.67 -0.31
C ALA A 214 -5.09 18.45 -1.51
N GLY A 215 -5.61 18.02 -2.67
CA GLY A 215 -4.87 17.89 -3.93
C GLY A 215 -4.18 16.55 -4.15
N PHE A 216 -4.69 15.47 -3.56
CA PHE A 216 -4.23 14.12 -3.90
C PHE A 216 -4.73 13.70 -5.28
N ASP A 217 -3.85 13.09 -6.08
CA ASP A 217 -4.14 12.62 -7.44
C ASP A 217 -4.68 11.18 -7.45
N TRP A 218 -4.36 10.39 -6.40
CA TRP A 218 -4.78 8.99 -6.23
C TRP A 218 -5.12 8.69 -4.77
N ILE A 219 -6.04 7.76 -4.56
CA ILE A 219 -6.35 7.22 -3.23
C ILE A 219 -6.12 5.70 -3.22
N ASP A 220 -5.19 5.24 -2.40
CA ASP A 220 -5.00 3.83 -2.05
C ASP A 220 -5.80 3.54 -0.77
N VAL A 221 -6.92 2.85 -0.92
CA VAL A 221 -7.89 2.67 0.16
C VAL A 221 -7.36 1.85 1.32
N SER A 222 -6.46 0.91 1.08
CA SER A 222 -5.87 -0.01 2.06
C SER A 222 -6.85 -0.44 3.15
N GLY A 223 -7.92 -1.12 2.71
CA GLY A 223 -9.02 -1.50 3.60
C GLY A 223 -8.72 -2.70 4.48
N ALA A 224 -9.66 -3.02 5.40
CA ALA A 224 -9.61 -4.21 6.23
C ALA A 224 -9.76 -5.48 5.38
N GLY A 225 -9.21 -6.58 5.89
CA GLY A 225 -9.19 -7.89 5.22
C GLY A 225 -7.80 -8.45 4.94
N GLY A 226 -6.76 -7.68 5.29
CA GLY A 226 -5.36 -8.08 5.19
C GLY A 226 -4.67 -8.16 6.54
N THR A 227 -3.48 -7.59 6.64
CA THR A 227 -2.74 -7.43 7.90
C THR A 227 -3.47 -6.43 8.79
N SER A 228 -3.72 -6.80 10.04
CA SER A 228 -4.20 -5.89 11.08
C SER A 228 -2.99 -5.23 11.76
N TRP A 229 -2.80 -3.95 11.53
CA TRP A 229 -1.74 -3.21 12.21
C TRP A 229 -2.02 -3.04 13.70
N ALA A 230 -3.29 -3.14 14.15
CA ALA A 230 -3.60 -3.21 15.57
C ALA A 230 -3.01 -4.48 16.21
N LYS A 231 -3.16 -5.66 15.57
CA LYS A 231 -2.54 -6.92 16.03
C LYS A 231 -1.01 -6.80 16.05
N VAL A 232 -0.41 -6.21 15.00
CA VAL A 232 1.05 -6.01 14.92
C VAL A 232 1.55 -5.15 16.07
N GLU A 233 0.90 -4.02 16.35
CA GLU A 233 1.32 -3.11 17.42
C GLU A 233 1.08 -3.71 18.82
N ILE A 234 -0.01 -4.46 19.04
CA ILE A 234 -0.24 -5.19 20.29
C ILE A 234 0.87 -6.21 20.54
N ALA A 235 1.22 -7.00 19.51
CA ALA A 235 2.32 -7.96 19.60
C ALA A 235 3.67 -7.27 19.84
N ALA A 236 3.95 -6.15 19.17
CA ALA A 236 5.17 -5.36 19.36
C ALA A 236 5.30 -4.74 20.77
N ARG A 237 4.18 -4.58 21.48
CA ARG A 237 4.15 -4.18 22.90
C ARG A 237 4.48 -5.35 23.84
N GLY A 238 4.58 -6.59 23.32
CA GLY A 238 4.72 -7.79 24.13
C GLY A 238 3.43 -8.18 24.88
N GLU A 239 2.29 -7.64 24.47
CA GLU A 239 1.00 -7.92 25.06
C GLU A 239 0.32 -9.13 24.38
N ARG A 240 -0.39 -9.94 25.16
CA ARG A 240 -1.28 -10.96 24.58
C ARG A 240 -2.49 -10.27 23.99
N LEU A 241 -2.92 -10.70 22.80
CA LEU A 241 -3.98 -10.04 22.05
C LEU A 241 -5.26 -9.87 22.87
N ASP A 242 -5.71 -10.94 23.56
CA ASP A 242 -6.99 -10.92 24.30
C ASP A 242 -6.92 -10.16 25.63
N ASP A 243 -5.73 -9.95 26.18
CA ASP A 243 -5.51 -9.24 27.44
C ASP A 243 -5.25 -7.74 27.22
N SER A 244 -5.01 -7.32 25.97
CA SER A 244 -4.70 -5.94 25.64
C SER A 244 -5.93 -5.04 25.70
N VAL A 245 -5.78 -3.84 26.24
CA VAL A 245 -6.81 -2.78 26.18
C VAL A 245 -7.16 -2.42 24.73
N TYR A 246 -6.28 -2.71 23.77
CA TYR A 246 -6.48 -2.47 22.35
C TYR A 246 -7.10 -3.66 21.60
N ALA A 247 -7.39 -4.78 22.27
CA ALA A 247 -8.01 -5.96 21.67
C ALA A 247 -9.28 -5.66 20.83
N PRO A 248 -10.17 -4.72 21.21
CA PRO A 248 -11.35 -4.37 20.41
C PRO A 248 -11.03 -3.81 19.01
N PHE A 249 -9.80 -3.32 18.79
CA PHE A 249 -9.37 -2.74 17.50
C PHE A 249 -8.71 -3.76 16.56
N ARG A 250 -8.53 -5.01 16.98
CA ARG A 250 -7.83 -6.04 16.19
C ARG A 250 -8.43 -6.29 14.82
N ASP A 251 -9.74 -6.09 14.67
CA ASP A 251 -10.49 -6.31 13.44
C ASP A 251 -11.23 -5.06 12.97
N PHE A 252 -10.79 -3.89 13.45
CA PHE A 252 -11.37 -2.61 13.10
C PHE A 252 -11.07 -2.23 11.65
N GLY A 253 -12.02 -1.54 11.00
CA GLY A 253 -11.82 -0.94 9.68
C GLY A 253 -12.96 -1.24 8.70
N LEU A 254 -12.91 -0.54 7.56
CA LEU A 254 -13.80 -0.75 6.43
C LEU A 254 -13.23 -1.85 5.53
N PRO A 255 -14.01 -2.89 5.18
CA PRO A 255 -13.61 -3.87 4.18
C PRO A 255 -13.17 -3.21 2.86
N THR A 256 -12.10 -3.71 2.26
CA THR A 256 -11.52 -3.14 1.04
C THR A 256 -12.55 -2.95 -0.08
N ALA A 257 -13.40 -3.97 -0.32
CA ALA A 257 -14.45 -3.91 -1.33
C ALA A 257 -15.45 -2.78 -1.06
N GLU A 258 -15.80 -2.57 0.20
CA GLU A 258 -16.75 -1.54 0.61
C GLU A 258 -16.14 -0.14 0.47
N ALA A 259 -14.90 0.07 0.91
CA ALA A 259 -14.19 1.32 0.78
C ALA A 259 -14.08 1.73 -0.70
N VAL A 260 -13.61 0.83 -1.59
CA VAL A 260 -13.52 1.08 -3.04
C VAL A 260 -14.88 1.47 -3.60
N ARG A 261 -15.91 0.65 -3.37
CA ARG A 261 -17.25 0.87 -3.92
C ARG A 261 -17.85 2.21 -3.48
N ARG A 262 -17.76 2.54 -2.19
CA ARG A 262 -18.34 3.78 -1.64
C ARG A 262 -17.63 5.02 -2.15
N ILE A 263 -16.28 5.00 -2.19
CA ILE A 263 -15.50 6.15 -2.66
C ILE A 263 -15.71 6.33 -4.16
N HIS A 264 -15.69 5.25 -4.97
CA HIS A 264 -15.95 5.35 -6.40
C HIS A 264 -17.36 5.86 -6.71
N ALA A 265 -18.37 5.44 -5.96
CA ALA A 265 -19.73 5.95 -6.14
C ALA A 265 -19.86 7.45 -5.83
N ALA A 266 -19.13 7.96 -4.85
CA ALA A 266 -19.13 9.37 -4.49
C ALA A 266 -18.22 10.23 -5.39
N PHE A 267 -17.09 9.68 -5.84
CA PHE A 267 -16.05 10.37 -6.61
C PHE A 267 -15.61 9.51 -7.80
N PRO A 268 -16.44 9.34 -8.85
CA PRO A 268 -16.18 8.40 -9.96
C PRO A 268 -14.94 8.74 -10.79
N ASN A 269 -14.49 9.98 -10.75
CA ASN A 269 -13.30 10.44 -11.49
C ASN A 269 -12.00 10.29 -10.69
N MET A 270 -12.07 10.10 -9.36
CA MET A 270 -10.89 9.86 -8.52
C MET A 270 -10.35 8.47 -8.79
N PRO A 271 -9.11 8.34 -9.29
CA PRO A 271 -8.52 7.02 -9.50
C PRO A 271 -8.19 6.36 -8.16
N LEU A 272 -8.62 5.11 -8.02
CA LEU A 272 -8.43 4.33 -6.80
C LEU A 272 -7.44 3.19 -7.00
N ILE A 273 -6.60 2.99 -5.99
CA ILE A 273 -5.81 1.79 -5.78
C ILE A 273 -6.56 0.96 -4.73
N ALA A 274 -6.98 -0.26 -5.08
CA ALA A 274 -7.50 -1.20 -4.11
C ALA A 274 -6.32 -1.96 -3.49
N SER A 275 -6.12 -1.79 -2.20
CA SER A 275 -5.20 -2.61 -1.41
C SER A 275 -5.83 -2.96 -0.05
N GLY A 276 -5.19 -3.86 0.70
CA GLY A 276 -5.76 -4.43 1.92
C GLY A 276 -6.43 -5.79 1.64
N GLY A 277 -5.70 -6.87 1.90
CA GLY A 277 -6.21 -8.25 1.82
C GLY A 277 -6.35 -8.86 0.42
N ILE A 278 -5.91 -8.23 -0.66
CA ILE A 278 -5.86 -8.82 -1.99
C ILE A 278 -4.86 -10.00 -1.99
N ARG A 279 -5.31 -11.18 -2.43
CA ARG A 279 -4.53 -12.42 -2.44
C ARG A 279 -4.51 -13.11 -3.79
N THR A 280 -5.47 -12.82 -4.66
CA THR A 280 -5.65 -13.48 -5.96
C THR A 280 -5.94 -12.46 -7.06
N GLY A 281 -5.70 -12.86 -8.32
CA GLY A 281 -6.11 -12.07 -9.48
C GLY A 281 -7.64 -11.94 -9.60
N VAL A 282 -8.40 -12.85 -8.99
CA VAL A 282 -9.86 -12.77 -8.89
C VAL A 282 -10.27 -11.62 -7.97
N ASP A 283 -9.56 -11.39 -6.85
CA ASP A 283 -9.80 -10.22 -5.99
C ASP A 283 -9.51 -8.93 -6.75
N MET A 284 -8.40 -8.90 -7.52
CA MET A 284 -8.07 -7.75 -8.39
C MET A 284 -9.21 -7.45 -9.37
N ARG A 285 -9.79 -8.49 -9.99
CA ARG A 285 -10.91 -8.32 -10.90
C ARG A 285 -12.17 -7.80 -10.21
N LYS A 286 -12.50 -8.31 -9.03
CA LYS A 286 -13.62 -7.79 -8.23
C LYS A 286 -13.40 -6.34 -7.85
N ALA A 287 -12.18 -5.96 -7.44
CA ALA A 287 -11.83 -4.57 -7.14
C ALA A 287 -11.97 -3.66 -8.37
N GLU A 288 -11.55 -4.11 -9.57
CA GLU A 288 -11.76 -3.40 -10.83
C GLU A 288 -13.26 -3.12 -11.09
N LEU A 289 -14.09 -4.13 -10.90
CA LEU A 289 -15.55 -4.02 -11.09
C LEU A 289 -16.21 -3.06 -10.09
N LEU A 290 -15.59 -2.85 -8.95
CA LEU A 290 -16.04 -1.90 -7.93
C LEU A 290 -15.50 -0.48 -8.13
N GLY A 291 -14.63 -0.26 -9.14
CA GLY A 291 -14.14 1.05 -9.55
C GLY A 291 -12.65 1.31 -9.29
N ALA A 292 -11.88 0.33 -8.81
CA ALA A 292 -10.44 0.50 -8.70
C ALA A 292 -9.75 0.42 -10.07
N ARG A 293 -8.68 1.21 -10.25
CA ARG A 293 -7.84 1.19 -11.46
C ARG A 293 -6.53 0.43 -11.26
N MET A 294 -6.04 0.35 -10.02
CA MET A 294 -4.81 -0.34 -9.64
C MET A 294 -5.07 -1.24 -8.44
N PHE A 295 -4.23 -2.26 -8.27
CA PHE A 295 -4.35 -3.26 -7.21
C PHE A 295 -3.03 -3.37 -6.43
N GLY A 296 -3.06 -2.99 -5.16
CA GLY A 296 -1.90 -3.02 -4.28
C GLY A 296 -1.83 -4.32 -3.49
N VAL A 297 -0.68 -4.97 -3.52
CA VAL A 297 -0.39 -6.19 -2.76
C VAL A 297 0.89 -5.99 -1.95
N ALA A 298 0.84 -6.23 -0.64
CA ALA A 298 1.97 -6.08 0.27
C ALA A 298 2.42 -7.44 0.84
N MET A 299 1.78 -7.88 1.92
CA MET A 299 2.16 -9.05 2.71
C MET A 299 2.49 -10.32 1.89
N PRO A 300 1.75 -10.69 0.82
CA PRO A 300 2.10 -11.85 0.00
C PRO A 300 3.50 -11.78 -0.64
N PHE A 301 4.04 -10.57 -0.85
CA PHE A 301 5.38 -10.39 -1.42
C PHE A 301 6.51 -10.52 -0.38
N LEU A 302 6.20 -10.48 0.92
CA LEU A 302 7.22 -10.39 1.95
C LEU A 302 8.13 -11.64 2.00
N ARG A 303 7.55 -12.85 2.06
CA ARG A 303 8.34 -14.10 2.03
C ARG A 303 9.07 -14.33 0.70
N PRO A 304 8.41 -14.16 -0.48
CA PRO A 304 9.12 -14.21 -1.76
C PRO A 304 10.29 -13.22 -1.87
N ALA A 305 10.17 -12.02 -1.30
CA ALA A 305 11.24 -11.04 -1.33
C ALA A 305 12.47 -11.46 -0.50
N LEU A 306 12.30 -12.31 0.51
CA LEU A 306 13.41 -12.90 1.26
C LEU A 306 14.08 -14.06 0.49
N GLU A 307 13.35 -14.74 -0.41
CA GLU A 307 13.88 -15.82 -1.24
C GLU A 307 14.63 -15.29 -2.48
N GLY A 308 14.29 -14.08 -2.94
CA GLY A 308 14.92 -13.41 -4.07
C GLY A 308 13.93 -12.91 -5.14
N PRO A 309 14.44 -12.16 -6.13
CA PRO A 309 13.60 -11.52 -7.14
C PRO A 309 12.84 -12.51 -8.04
N GLU A 310 13.36 -13.72 -8.26
CA GLU A 310 12.69 -14.77 -9.03
C GLU A 310 11.41 -15.26 -8.35
N ALA A 311 11.41 -15.40 -7.03
CA ALA A 311 10.24 -15.78 -6.25
C ALA A 311 9.15 -14.69 -6.31
N VAL A 312 9.56 -13.42 -6.24
CA VAL A 312 8.67 -12.27 -6.43
C VAL A 312 8.07 -12.28 -7.83
N CYS A 313 8.89 -12.50 -8.88
CA CYS A 313 8.42 -12.59 -10.27
C CYS A 313 7.37 -13.71 -10.46
N ARG A 314 7.58 -14.88 -9.86
CA ARG A 314 6.60 -15.98 -9.91
C ARG A 314 5.25 -15.59 -9.28
N LEU A 315 5.28 -14.86 -8.17
CA LEU A 315 4.04 -14.37 -7.54
C LEU A 315 3.34 -13.34 -8.42
N VAL A 316 4.07 -12.38 -9.00
CA VAL A 316 3.52 -11.41 -9.96
C VAL A 316 2.85 -12.14 -11.12
N GLU A 317 3.54 -13.09 -11.74
CA GLU A 317 3.02 -13.87 -12.87
C GLU A 317 1.74 -14.63 -12.51
N ARG A 318 1.70 -15.26 -11.33
CA ARG A 318 0.51 -15.94 -10.82
C ARG A 318 -0.69 -15.00 -10.70
N LEU A 319 -0.52 -13.84 -10.05
CA LEU A 319 -1.58 -12.85 -9.85
C LEU A 319 -2.08 -12.29 -11.19
N VAL A 320 -1.16 -11.92 -12.07
CA VAL A 320 -1.46 -11.37 -13.40
C VAL A 320 -2.17 -12.40 -14.27
N THR A 321 -1.72 -13.66 -14.25
CA THR A 321 -2.38 -14.74 -15.01
C THR A 321 -3.80 -14.97 -14.51
N GLN A 322 -4.02 -15.04 -13.20
CA GLN A 322 -5.35 -15.19 -12.62
C GLN A 322 -6.27 -14.01 -13.01
N TYR A 323 -5.79 -12.79 -12.92
CA TYR A 323 -6.52 -11.59 -13.29
C TYR A 323 -6.87 -11.59 -14.79
N LYS A 324 -5.89 -11.92 -15.65
CA LYS A 324 -6.08 -12.03 -17.09
C LYS A 324 -7.13 -13.09 -17.43
N THR A 325 -7.08 -14.24 -16.79
CA THR A 325 -8.03 -15.35 -16.99
C THR A 325 -9.44 -14.92 -16.66
N ASP A 326 -9.64 -14.31 -15.49
CA ASP A 326 -10.96 -13.85 -15.06
C ASP A 326 -11.49 -12.74 -15.97
N ARG A 327 -10.70 -11.71 -16.23
CA ARG A 327 -11.09 -10.57 -17.08
C ARG A 327 -11.60 -11.01 -18.47
N LYS A 328 -11.17 -12.17 -18.93
CA LYS A 328 -11.61 -12.79 -20.18
C LYS A 328 -12.87 -13.65 -20.04
N SER A 329 -12.97 -14.38 -18.94
CA SER A 329 -14.00 -15.38 -18.73
C SER A 329 -15.29 -14.84 -18.12
N THR A 330 -15.29 -13.58 -17.61
CA THR A 330 -16.44 -13.01 -16.91
C THR A 330 -16.96 -11.74 -17.56
N ARG A 331 -18.28 -11.52 -17.46
CA ARG A 331 -18.92 -10.26 -17.83
C ARG A 331 -18.97 -9.31 -16.64
N LEU A 332 -18.91 -8.00 -16.93
CA LEU A 332 -19.41 -6.95 -16.06
C LEU A 332 -20.92 -7.16 -15.88
N ASN A 333 -21.34 -7.79 -14.80
CA ASN A 333 -22.68 -7.59 -14.30
C ASN A 333 -22.55 -6.80 -12.99
N SER A 334 -23.21 -5.65 -12.94
CA SER A 334 -23.57 -4.97 -11.71
C SER A 334 -24.49 -5.87 -10.90
N SER A 335 -23.96 -6.95 -10.33
CA SER A 335 -24.74 -7.77 -9.42
C SER A 335 -24.86 -7.00 -8.11
N HIS A 336 -26.08 -6.66 -7.75
CA HIS A 336 -26.46 -6.23 -6.40
C HIS A 336 -25.82 -7.17 -5.37
N PRO A 337 -25.40 -6.65 -4.20
CA PRO A 337 -24.95 -7.51 -3.12
C PRO A 337 -26.03 -8.58 -2.87
N ALA A 338 -25.60 -9.84 -2.83
CA ALA A 338 -26.51 -10.93 -2.52
C ALA A 338 -27.09 -10.70 -1.11
N GLY A 339 -28.38 -10.33 -1.06
CA GLY A 339 -29.24 -10.53 0.12
C GLY A 339 -29.21 -9.46 1.18
N SER A 340 -30.10 -8.50 1.08
CA SER A 340 -30.89 -8.11 2.23
C SER A 340 -32.19 -8.94 2.20
N ARG A 341 -32.28 -9.97 2.98
CA ARG A 341 -33.51 -10.48 3.61
C ARG A 341 -33.22 -10.63 5.08
#